data_437938bf891533a73aa98007c75f3373
#
_entry.id   437938bf891533a73aa98007c75f3373
#
_cell.length_a   1.000
_cell.length_b   1.000
_cell.length_c   1.000
_cell.angle_alpha   90.00
_cell.angle_beta   90.00
_cell.angle_gamma   90.00
#
_symmetry.space_group_name_H-M   'P 1'
#
loop_
_entity.id
_entity.type
_entity.pdbx_description
1 polymer ?
#
loop_
_entity_poly.entity_id
_entity_poly.type
_entity_poly.pdbx_seq_one_letter_code
_entity_poly.pdbx_strand_id
1 'polypeptide(L)'
;MSAFLIKKYMSKKILANDGIDAVGQQMLEQAGFTVVTEKVAQESLAKELNDKGYVAITVRSATKVRKDLIDVCPNIKVIGRGGVGMDNIDVDYAKSKNIQVINTPAASSNAVAELVFAHLFNAVRFLYDSNRQMPANGLAKFDDLKKKYAKGIELKDKTMGIIGFGRIGQQVAKIALGCGMKVLAFDPFVKEAKLQLDIHGLANAEVTVATVHLDDVYEQSDFITVHVPGGKLITDTEIAKMKAGVILINTARGGVIDETALLNGLNSKKIAHACLDVYENEPKPSEVILHHAQISLTPHIGAATNEAQERIGVELAEKIIAALK
;
A
#
# COMPACT_ATOMS: atom_id res chain seq x y z
N MET A 1 3.23 -12.10 52.65
CA MET A 1 3.06 -12.28 51.20
C MET A 1 4.26 -11.67 50.51
N SER A 2 5.09 -12.54 49.93
CA SER A 2 6.46 -12.23 49.52
C SER A 2 6.48 -11.33 48.26
N ALA A 3 7.46 -10.40 48.21
CA ALA A 3 7.77 -9.56 47.05
C ALA A 3 7.95 -10.32 45.71
N PHE A 4 8.13 -11.63 45.83
CA PHE A 4 8.22 -12.56 44.66
C PHE A 4 6.87 -12.78 43.97
N LEU A 5 5.74 -12.63 44.67
CA LEU A 5 4.40 -12.74 44.10
C LEU A 5 3.93 -11.47 43.36
N ILE A 6 4.45 -10.29 43.75
CA ILE A 6 4.08 -9.01 43.16
C ILE A 6 4.73 -8.86 41.74
N LYS A 7 5.92 -9.45 41.54
CA LYS A 7 6.61 -9.41 40.22
C LYS A 7 5.93 -10.25 39.15
N LYS A 8 5.00 -11.13 39.50
CA LYS A 8 4.30 -12.04 38.60
C LYS A 8 3.04 -11.42 37.94
N TYR A 9 2.65 -10.19 38.32
CA TYR A 9 1.40 -9.56 37.88
C TYR A 9 1.55 -8.18 37.22
N MET A 10 2.77 -7.73 36.90
CA MET A 10 2.91 -6.53 36.08
C MET A 10 2.81 -6.98 34.62
N SER A 11 1.62 -6.80 34.01
CA SER A 11 1.43 -7.09 32.61
C SER A 11 2.39 -6.23 31.77
N LYS A 12 3.06 -6.84 30.79
CA LYS A 12 3.91 -6.12 29.84
C LYS A 12 3.05 -5.13 29.06
N LYS A 13 3.48 -3.88 28.97
CA LYS A 13 2.73 -2.82 28.29
C LYS A 13 3.17 -2.66 26.82
N ILE A 14 2.22 -2.46 25.96
CA ILE A 14 2.41 -2.20 24.53
C ILE A 14 1.76 -0.86 24.19
N LEU A 15 2.49 0.05 23.56
CA LEU A 15 1.93 1.30 23.02
C LEU A 15 1.58 1.11 21.54
N ALA A 16 0.31 1.19 21.21
CA ALA A 16 -0.15 1.24 19.82
C ALA A 16 -0.32 2.70 19.38
N ASN A 17 0.78 3.39 19.13
CA ASN A 17 0.82 4.85 18.99
C ASN A 17 0.03 5.38 17.78
N ASP A 18 -0.05 4.62 16.70
CA ASP A 18 -0.88 4.95 15.53
C ASP A 18 -2.18 4.11 15.49
N GLY A 19 -2.58 3.54 16.64
CA GLY A 19 -3.72 2.65 16.77
C GLY A 19 -3.44 1.21 16.33
N ILE A 20 -4.36 0.33 16.67
CA ILE A 20 -4.43 -1.07 16.23
C ILE A 20 -5.91 -1.44 16.12
N ASP A 21 -6.25 -2.35 15.21
CA ASP A 21 -7.61 -2.86 15.09
C ASP A 21 -8.09 -3.54 16.39
N ALA A 22 -9.39 -3.44 16.67
CA ALA A 22 -9.98 -3.94 17.91
C ALA A 22 -9.75 -5.43 18.13
N VAL A 23 -9.79 -6.25 17.07
CA VAL A 23 -9.54 -7.70 17.16
C VAL A 23 -8.08 -7.95 17.56
N GLY A 24 -7.13 -7.26 16.93
CA GLY A 24 -5.71 -7.36 17.28
C GLY A 24 -5.42 -6.89 18.69
N GLN A 25 -6.06 -5.79 19.15
CA GLN A 25 -5.96 -5.33 20.53
C GLN A 25 -6.46 -6.40 21.52
N GLN A 26 -7.64 -6.94 21.28
CA GLN A 26 -8.23 -7.98 22.12
C GLN A 26 -7.35 -9.23 22.22
N MET A 27 -6.73 -9.66 21.12
CA MET A 27 -5.80 -10.79 21.10
C MET A 27 -4.58 -10.54 22.01
N LEU A 28 -4.00 -9.35 21.96
CA LEU A 28 -2.88 -8.96 22.83
C LEU A 28 -3.29 -8.93 24.31
N GLU A 29 -4.46 -8.39 24.62
CA GLU A 29 -5.00 -8.33 25.99
C GLU A 29 -5.30 -9.72 26.55
N GLN A 30 -5.88 -10.61 25.75
CA GLN A 30 -6.11 -12.02 26.11
C GLN A 30 -4.79 -12.79 26.32
N ALA A 31 -3.72 -12.39 25.64
CA ALA A 31 -2.39 -12.95 25.87
C ALA A 31 -1.69 -12.40 27.12
N GLY A 32 -2.32 -11.46 27.86
CA GLY A 32 -1.85 -10.92 29.12
C GLY A 32 -1.07 -9.61 29.02
N PHE A 33 -1.13 -8.93 27.88
CA PHE A 33 -0.53 -7.61 27.70
C PHE A 33 -1.51 -6.49 28.07
N THR A 34 -0.98 -5.33 28.49
CA THR A 34 -1.78 -4.09 28.58
C THR A 34 -1.52 -3.28 27.31
N VAL A 35 -2.54 -3.05 26.50
CA VAL A 35 -2.44 -2.27 25.27
C VAL A 35 -2.94 -0.86 25.51
N VAL A 36 -2.12 0.13 25.16
CA VAL A 36 -2.48 1.56 25.21
C VAL A 36 -2.54 2.08 23.80
N THR A 37 -3.67 2.68 23.44
CA THR A 37 -3.94 3.19 22.06
C THR A 37 -4.01 4.72 22.02
N GLU A 38 -3.86 5.39 23.16
CA GLU A 38 -3.80 6.84 23.21
C GLU A 38 -2.54 7.33 22.48
N LYS A 39 -2.75 8.24 21.51
CA LYS A 39 -1.65 8.75 20.70
C LYS A 39 -0.77 9.71 21.50
N VAL A 40 0.51 9.43 21.48
CA VAL A 40 1.56 10.27 22.05
C VAL A 40 2.27 11.03 20.94
N ALA A 41 2.47 12.34 21.12
CA ALA A 41 3.20 13.17 20.18
C ALA A 41 4.68 12.72 20.07
N GLN A 42 5.27 12.87 18.89
CA GLN A 42 6.63 12.37 18.60
C GLN A 42 7.68 12.89 19.59
N GLU A 43 7.60 14.16 19.97
CA GLU A 43 8.51 14.84 20.92
C GLU A 43 8.40 14.32 22.36
N SER A 44 7.24 13.78 22.73
CA SER A 44 6.98 13.22 24.06
C SER A 44 7.15 11.70 24.12
N LEU A 45 7.35 11.05 22.98
CA LEU A 45 7.28 9.60 22.85
C LEU A 45 8.36 8.88 23.69
N ALA A 46 9.58 9.37 23.68
CA ALA A 46 10.68 8.79 24.47
C ALA A 46 10.39 8.81 25.97
N LYS A 47 9.87 9.93 26.46
CA LYS A 47 9.51 10.08 27.88
C LYS A 47 8.39 9.12 28.26
N GLU A 48 7.33 9.08 27.47
CA GLU A 48 6.18 8.18 27.68
C GLU A 48 6.59 6.71 27.72
N LEU A 49 7.40 6.26 26.73
CA LEU A 49 7.87 4.88 26.65
C LEU A 49 8.67 4.45 27.88
N ASN A 50 9.52 5.34 28.38
CA ASN A 50 10.36 5.05 29.55
C ASN A 50 9.57 5.13 30.85
N ASP A 51 8.82 6.21 31.10
CA ASP A 51 8.13 6.47 32.38
C ASP A 51 7.08 5.38 32.66
N LYS A 52 6.40 4.89 31.63
CA LYS A 52 5.38 3.84 31.79
C LYS A 52 5.89 2.42 31.55
N GLY A 53 7.16 2.26 31.17
CA GLY A 53 7.83 0.98 31.07
C GLY A 53 7.28 0.08 29.95
N TYR A 54 7.02 0.64 28.77
CA TYR A 54 6.59 -0.16 27.61
C TYR A 54 7.69 -1.09 27.12
N VAL A 55 7.31 -2.30 26.73
CA VAL A 55 8.21 -3.30 26.15
C VAL A 55 8.09 -3.40 24.62
N ALA A 56 7.01 -2.88 24.07
CA ALA A 56 6.80 -2.82 22.63
C ALA A 56 6.08 -1.53 22.25
N ILE A 57 6.36 -1.10 21.01
CA ILE A 57 5.60 -0.04 20.34
C ILE A 57 5.11 -0.57 19.00
N THR A 58 3.85 -0.30 18.67
CA THR A 58 3.33 -0.50 17.33
C THR A 58 3.03 0.83 16.66
N VAL A 59 3.37 0.94 15.38
CA VAL A 59 3.25 2.16 14.60
C VAL A 59 2.65 1.87 13.22
N ARG A 60 2.16 2.91 12.58
CA ARG A 60 1.82 2.90 11.14
C ARG A 60 2.77 3.82 10.40
N SER A 61 2.28 4.77 9.60
CA SER A 61 3.12 5.70 8.85
C SER A 61 3.43 7.02 9.59
N ALA A 62 2.62 7.40 10.57
CA ALA A 62 2.71 8.71 11.21
C ALA A 62 3.84 8.80 12.24
N THR A 63 4.05 7.75 13.03
CA THR A 63 5.08 7.71 14.07
C THR A 63 6.42 7.25 13.52
N LYS A 64 7.49 7.98 13.79
CA LYS A 64 8.87 7.64 13.40
C LYS A 64 9.60 6.95 14.55
N VAL A 65 10.23 5.81 14.27
CA VAL A 65 11.07 5.08 15.23
C VAL A 65 12.49 5.06 14.68
N ARG A 66 13.20 6.16 14.92
CA ARG A 66 14.56 6.39 14.43
C ARG A 66 15.59 6.06 15.52
N LYS A 67 16.85 6.12 15.14
CA LYS A 67 17.99 5.85 16.01
C LYS A 67 17.94 6.60 17.33
N ASP A 68 17.60 7.89 17.30
CA ASP A 68 17.49 8.77 18.48
C ASP A 68 16.48 8.23 19.50
N LEU A 69 15.30 7.80 19.05
CA LEU A 69 14.29 7.18 19.91
C LEU A 69 14.75 5.82 20.44
N ILE A 70 15.35 5.00 19.57
CA ILE A 70 15.82 3.64 19.93
C ILE A 70 16.89 3.71 21.05
N ASP A 71 17.85 4.63 20.93
CA ASP A 71 18.95 4.76 21.88
C ASP A 71 18.49 5.13 23.30
N VAL A 72 17.41 5.91 23.40
CA VAL A 72 16.91 6.39 24.69
C VAL A 72 15.80 5.53 25.30
N CYS A 73 15.36 4.46 24.62
CA CYS A 73 14.27 3.57 25.06
C CYS A 73 14.76 2.11 25.24
N PRO A 74 15.62 1.81 26.24
CA PRO A 74 16.27 0.51 26.39
C PRO A 74 15.31 -0.65 26.75
N ASN A 75 14.09 -0.35 27.20
CA ASN A 75 13.11 -1.35 27.57
C ASN A 75 12.35 -1.93 26.38
N ILE A 76 12.39 -1.28 25.21
CA ILE A 76 11.71 -1.73 24.00
C ILE A 76 12.41 -2.99 23.48
N LYS A 77 11.62 -4.06 23.28
CA LYS A 77 12.05 -5.34 22.75
C LYS A 77 11.47 -5.60 21.35
N VAL A 78 10.30 -5.03 21.06
CA VAL A 78 9.60 -5.23 19.81
C VAL A 78 9.13 -3.87 19.26
N ILE A 79 9.40 -3.65 17.98
CA ILE A 79 8.81 -2.59 17.18
C ILE A 79 7.93 -3.25 16.12
N GLY A 80 6.62 -3.04 16.21
CA GLY A 80 5.65 -3.57 15.26
C GLY A 80 5.20 -2.50 14.28
N ARG A 81 5.22 -2.80 12.97
CA ARG A 81 4.66 -1.91 11.95
C ARG A 81 3.40 -2.54 11.35
N GLY A 82 2.23 -1.93 11.58
CA GLY A 82 0.98 -2.33 10.95
C GLY A 82 0.97 -1.92 9.47
N GLY A 83 1.46 -2.83 8.60
CA GLY A 83 1.56 -2.65 7.14
C GLY A 83 2.86 -3.20 6.55
N VAL A 84 3.09 -2.94 5.27
CA VAL A 84 4.19 -3.55 4.50
C VAL A 84 5.50 -2.78 4.64
N GLY A 85 5.49 -1.48 4.32
CA GLY A 85 6.69 -0.65 4.31
C GLY A 85 7.16 -0.28 5.71
N MET A 86 8.45 -0.14 5.89
CA MET A 86 9.08 0.17 7.18
C MET A 86 9.93 1.45 7.07
N ASP A 87 9.59 2.33 6.14
CA ASP A 87 10.36 3.55 5.80
C ASP A 87 10.48 4.53 6.99
N ASN A 88 9.59 4.44 7.96
CA ASN A 88 9.59 5.24 9.19
C ASN A 88 10.35 4.61 10.35
N ILE A 89 11.00 3.45 10.16
CA ILE A 89 11.74 2.71 11.20
C ILE A 89 13.18 2.51 10.75
N ASP A 90 14.15 2.75 11.62
CA ASP A 90 15.56 2.41 11.38
C ASP A 90 15.79 0.92 11.70
N VAL A 91 15.33 0.05 10.79
CA VAL A 91 15.22 -1.40 10.98
C VAL A 91 16.54 -2.06 11.34
N ASP A 92 17.59 -1.78 10.57
CA ASP A 92 18.91 -2.40 10.78
C ASP A 92 19.55 -1.93 12.09
N TYR A 93 19.31 -0.66 12.44
CA TYR A 93 19.74 -0.13 13.72
C TYR A 93 19.00 -0.78 14.90
N ALA A 94 17.71 -0.92 14.83
CA ALA A 94 16.93 -1.62 15.85
C ALA A 94 17.39 -3.07 16.03
N LYS A 95 17.64 -3.80 14.94
CA LYS A 95 18.18 -5.16 14.98
C LYS A 95 19.57 -5.22 15.63
N SER A 96 20.45 -4.23 15.38
CA SER A 96 21.77 -4.16 16.01
C SER A 96 21.69 -3.97 17.53
N LYS A 97 20.57 -3.47 18.04
CA LYS A 97 20.26 -3.33 19.47
C LYS A 97 19.47 -4.52 20.04
N ASN A 98 19.36 -5.62 19.30
CA ASN A 98 18.55 -6.80 19.64
C ASN A 98 17.06 -6.50 19.81
N ILE A 99 16.54 -5.49 19.13
CA ILE A 99 15.10 -5.19 19.07
C ILE A 99 14.52 -5.90 17.85
N GLN A 100 13.48 -6.68 18.07
CA GLN A 100 12.79 -7.37 16.98
C GLN A 100 11.87 -6.38 16.26
N VAL A 101 12.08 -6.25 14.93
CA VAL A 101 11.20 -5.43 14.08
C VAL A 101 10.29 -6.36 13.26
N ILE A 102 9.00 -6.15 13.36
CA ILE A 102 7.94 -6.94 12.73
C ILE A 102 7.07 -6.05 11.84
N ASN A 103 6.61 -6.59 10.71
CA ASN A 103 5.60 -5.95 9.86
C ASN A 103 4.54 -6.97 9.40
N THR A 104 3.50 -6.51 8.68
CA THR A 104 2.37 -7.32 8.22
C THR A 104 2.29 -7.30 6.69
N PRO A 105 3.19 -8.05 5.98
CA PRO A 105 3.33 -7.92 4.53
C PRO A 105 2.21 -8.60 3.73
N ALA A 106 1.40 -9.47 4.33
CA ALA A 106 0.36 -10.22 3.62
C ALA A 106 -1.02 -9.57 3.75
N ALA A 107 -1.31 -8.95 4.89
CA ALA A 107 -2.64 -8.57 5.32
C ALA A 107 -3.38 -7.58 4.39
N SER A 108 -2.65 -6.67 3.73
CA SER A 108 -3.24 -5.61 2.89
C SER A 108 -3.15 -5.85 1.38
N SER A 109 -2.57 -6.98 0.94
CA SER A 109 -2.26 -7.17 -0.48
C SER A 109 -3.48 -7.10 -1.39
N ASN A 110 -4.60 -7.68 -0.98
CA ASN A 110 -5.85 -7.65 -1.73
C ASN A 110 -6.45 -6.24 -1.78
N ALA A 111 -6.50 -5.53 -0.65
CA ALA A 111 -7.03 -4.16 -0.60
C ALA A 111 -6.27 -3.20 -1.53
N VAL A 112 -4.93 -3.30 -1.58
CA VAL A 112 -4.12 -2.50 -2.51
C VAL A 112 -4.44 -2.87 -3.96
N ALA A 113 -4.58 -4.15 -4.30
CA ALA A 113 -4.93 -4.60 -5.64
C ALA A 113 -6.32 -4.11 -6.07
N GLU A 114 -7.30 -4.11 -5.17
CA GLU A 114 -8.63 -3.56 -5.44
C GLU A 114 -8.58 -2.04 -5.69
N LEU A 115 -7.75 -1.29 -4.93
CA LEU A 115 -7.56 0.14 -5.18
C LEU A 115 -6.94 0.41 -6.56
N VAL A 116 -6.00 -0.41 -7.02
CA VAL A 116 -5.46 -0.34 -8.39
C VAL A 116 -6.60 -0.37 -9.41
N PHE A 117 -7.55 -1.31 -9.28
CA PHE A 117 -8.67 -1.43 -10.19
C PHE A 117 -9.73 -0.34 -9.99
N ALA A 118 -9.95 0.13 -8.77
CA ALA A 118 -10.82 1.29 -8.53
C ALA A 118 -10.30 2.54 -9.27
N HIS A 119 -9.02 2.82 -9.19
CA HIS A 119 -8.36 3.86 -9.96
C HIS A 119 -8.46 3.62 -11.47
N LEU A 120 -8.20 2.40 -11.92
CA LEU A 120 -8.23 2.06 -13.34
C LEU A 120 -9.64 2.24 -13.92
N PHE A 121 -10.68 1.71 -13.27
CA PHE A 121 -12.07 1.92 -13.68
C PHE A 121 -12.46 3.41 -13.69
N ASN A 122 -12.00 4.17 -12.71
CA ASN A 122 -12.20 5.62 -12.69
C ASN A 122 -11.59 6.29 -13.93
N ALA A 123 -10.33 5.97 -14.25
CA ALA A 123 -9.61 6.56 -15.39
C ALA A 123 -10.23 6.19 -16.75
N VAL A 124 -10.49 4.89 -16.99
CA VAL A 124 -10.99 4.41 -18.29
C VAL A 124 -12.46 4.74 -18.57
N ARG A 125 -13.25 5.05 -17.53
CA ARG A 125 -14.70 5.37 -17.63
C ARG A 125 -15.04 6.77 -17.19
N PHE A 126 -14.06 7.65 -16.93
CA PHE A 126 -14.24 9.06 -16.54
C PHE A 126 -15.16 9.25 -15.34
N LEU A 127 -15.14 8.32 -14.35
CA LEU A 127 -16.13 8.29 -13.28
C LEU A 127 -16.08 9.54 -12.40
N TYR A 128 -14.88 10.02 -12.04
CA TYR A 128 -14.74 11.21 -11.19
C TYR A 128 -15.32 12.44 -11.86
N ASP A 129 -14.90 12.74 -13.10
CA ASP A 129 -15.36 13.95 -13.80
C ASP A 129 -16.86 13.87 -14.14
N SER A 130 -17.32 12.75 -14.68
CA SER A 130 -18.74 12.56 -15.00
C SER A 130 -19.65 12.70 -13.78
N ASN A 131 -19.26 12.12 -12.64
CA ASN A 131 -20.01 12.21 -11.39
C ASN A 131 -20.08 13.65 -10.86
N ARG A 132 -19.04 14.46 -11.05
CA ARG A 132 -19.03 15.90 -10.67
C ARG A 132 -19.82 16.76 -11.63
N GLN A 133 -19.83 16.44 -12.92
CA GLN A 133 -20.56 17.19 -13.92
C GLN A 133 -22.08 16.94 -13.87
N MET A 134 -22.52 15.74 -13.51
CA MET A 134 -23.94 15.39 -13.49
C MET A 134 -24.79 16.29 -12.57
N PRO A 135 -24.45 16.55 -11.29
CA PRO A 135 -25.22 17.45 -10.44
C PRO A 135 -25.30 18.89 -10.97
N ALA A 136 -24.20 19.40 -11.55
CA ALA A 136 -24.11 20.77 -12.01
C ALA A 136 -24.75 21.02 -13.38
N ASN A 137 -24.65 20.05 -14.29
CA ASN A 137 -24.97 20.25 -15.71
C ASN A 137 -25.97 19.23 -16.27
N GLY A 138 -26.32 18.16 -15.52
CA GLY A 138 -27.09 17.03 -16.02
C GLY A 138 -28.48 17.41 -16.57
N LEU A 139 -29.17 18.34 -15.95
CA LEU A 139 -30.49 18.78 -16.43
C LEU A 139 -30.43 19.60 -17.72
N ALA A 140 -29.42 20.48 -17.84
CA ALA A 140 -29.33 21.42 -18.97
C ALA A 140 -28.52 20.87 -20.16
N LYS A 141 -27.55 19.94 -19.92
CA LYS A 141 -26.55 19.53 -20.90
C LYS A 141 -26.35 18.00 -20.95
N PHE A 142 -27.40 17.23 -20.70
CA PHE A 142 -27.30 15.75 -20.62
C PHE A 142 -26.69 15.12 -21.87
N ASP A 143 -27.16 15.51 -23.06
CA ASP A 143 -26.66 14.95 -24.32
C ASP A 143 -25.20 15.37 -24.61
N ASP A 144 -24.78 16.54 -24.19
CA ASP A 144 -23.39 16.99 -24.32
C ASP A 144 -22.47 16.19 -23.38
N LEU A 145 -22.91 15.94 -22.15
CA LEU A 145 -22.19 15.08 -21.22
C LEU A 145 -22.11 13.64 -21.73
N LYS A 146 -23.22 13.10 -22.27
CA LYS A 146 -23.23 11.77 -22.89
C LYS A 146 -22.21 11.66 -24.02
N LYS A 147 -22.13 12.66 -24.89
CA LYS A 147 -21.14 12.73 -25.97
C LYS A 147 -19.71 12.86 -25.44
N LYS A 148 -19.51 13.72 -24.42
CA LYS A 148 -18.20 13.95 -23.79
C LYS A 148 -17.59 12.64 -23.26
N TYR A 149 -18.40 11.78 -22.60
CA TYR A 149 -17.94 10.54 -21.97
C TYR A 149 -18.16 9.27 -22.82
N ALA A 150 -18.46 9.39 -24.11
CA ALA A 150 -18.72 8.25 -24.98
C ALA A 150 -17.48 7.43 -25.39
N LYS A 151 -16.26 7.87 -25.02
CA LYS A 151 -14.99 7.24 -25.44
C LYS A 151 -14.31 6.47 -24.30
N GLY A 152 -15.09 5.79 -23.48
CA GLY A 152 -14.57 4.89 -22.44
C GLY A 152 -13.86 3.68 -23.04
N ILE A 153 -12.98 3.05 -22.24
CA ILE A 153 -12.20 1.87 -22.62
C ILE A 153 -12.70 0.66 -21.82
N GLU A 154 -12.83 -0.50 -22.49
CA GLU A 154 -13.05 -1.79 -21.84
C GLU A 154 -11.70 -2.42 -21.50
N LEU A 155 -11.65 -3.16 -20.37
CA LEU A 155 -10.43 -3.84 -19.92
C LEU A 155 -10.20 -5.18 -20.62
N LYS A 156 -11.28 -5.84 -21.09
CA LYS A 156 -11.22 -7.13 -21.78
C LYS A 156 -10.24 -7.06 -22.96
N ASP A 157 -9.41 -8.09 -23.08
CA ASP A 157 -8.38 -8.25 -24.11
C ASP A 157 -7.23 -7.21 -24.07
N LYS A 158 -7.26 -6.28 -23.13
CA LYS A 158 -6.14 -5.35 -22.86
C LYS A 158 -5.04 -6.01 -22.04
N THR A 159 -3.85 -5.45 -22.09
CA THR A 159 -2.68 -5.96 -21.38
C THR A 159 -2.40 -5.13 -20.12
N MET A 160 -2.40 -5.79 -18.98
CA MET A 160 -1.93 -5.25 -17.69
C MET A 160 -0.46 -5.61 -17.51
N GLY A 161 0.42 -4.63 -17.54
CA GLY A 161 1.82 -4.73 -17.15
C GLY A 161 1.97 -4.58 -15.62
N ILE A 162 2.66 -5.51 -14.99
CA ILE A 162 2.87 -5.53 -13.54
C ILE A 162 4.38 -5.54 -13.28
N ILE A 163 4.89 -4.48 -12.66
CA ILE A 163 6.29 -4.36 -12.27
C ILE A 163 6.42 -4.55 -10.76
N GLY A 164 7.04 -5.66 -10.35
CA GLY A 164 7.02 -6.19 -8.99
C GLY A 164 5.93 -7.26 -8.84
N PHE A 165 6.32 -8.53 -8.99
CA PHE A 165 5.39 -9.67 -8.99
C PHE A 165 5.36 -10.42 -7.65
N GLY A 166 5.48 -9.63 -6.56
CA GLY A 166 5.30 -10.09 -5.19
C GLY A 166 3.82 -10.26 -4.82
N ARG A 167 3.51 -10.26 -3.52
CA ARG A 167 2.13 -10.48 -3.02
C ARG A 167 1.09 -9.58 -3.64
N ILE A 168 1.34 -8.26 -3.72
CA ILE A 168 0.39 -7.29 -4.28
C ILE A 168 0.24 -7.51 -5.79
N GLY A 169 1.36 -7.60 -6.53
CA GLY A 169 1.33 -7.81 -7.98
C GLY A 169 0.59 -9.08 -8.39
N GLN A 170 0.71 -10.15 -7.61
CA GLN A 170 -0.03 -11.39 -7.83
C GLN A 170 -1.55 -11.22 -7.59
N GLN A 171 -1.97 -10.43 -6.58
CA GLN A 171 -3.39 -10.12 -6.40
C GLN A 171 -3.93 -9.24 -7.54
N VAL A 172 -3.15 -8.26 -8.01
CA VAL A 172 -3.50 -7.48 -9.20
C VAL A 172 -3.67 -8.37 -10.42
N ALA A 173 -2.77 -9.35 -10.63
CA ALA A 173 -2.88 -10.30 -11.73
C ALA A 173 -4.18 -11.13 -11.66
N LYS A 174 -4.58 -11.59 -10.47
CA LYS A 174 -5.84 -12.32 -10.29
C LYS A 174 -7.05 -11.49 -10.73
N ILE A 175 -7.12 -10.22 -10.30
CA ILE A 175 -8.22 -9.32 -10.69
C ILE A 175 -8.17 -9.02 -12.19
N ALA A 176 -6.98 -8.78 -12.76
CA ALA A 176 -6.80 -8.57 -14.21
C ALA A 176 -7.33 -9.74 -15.03
N LEU A 177 -6.94 -10.97 -14.66
CA LEU A 177 -7.43 -12.20 -15.31
C LEU A 177 -8.95 -12.33 -15.19
N GLY A 178 -9.52 -12.00 -14.01
CA GLY A 178 -10.97 -11.98 -13.78
C GLY A 178 -11.70 -10.96 -14.67
N CYS A 179 -11.04 -9.85 -15.04
CA CYS A 179 -11.55 -8.86 -15.99
C CYS A 179 -11.31 -9.24 -17.48
N GLY A 180 -10.79 -10.44 -17.76
CA GLY A 180 -10.48 -10.90 -19.12
C GLY A 180 -9.27 -10.21 -19.75
N MET A 181 -8.35 -9.67 -18.95
CA MET A 181 -7.12 -9.02 -19.41
C MET A 181 -6.00 -10.04 -19.65
N LYS A 182 -5.03 -9.67 -20.48
CA LYS A 182 -3.72 -10.31 -20.54
C LYS A 182 -2.84 -9.75 -19.44
N VAL A 183 -1.96 -10.58 -18.85
CA VAL A 183 -1.01 -10.16 -17.81
C VAL A 183 0.41 -10.34 -18.32
N LEU A 184 1.21 -9.29 -18.27
CA LEU A 184 2.67 -9.31 -18.42
C LEU A 184 3.27 -8.87 -17.10
N ALA A 185 4.03 -9.74 -16.42
CA ALA A 185 4.64 -9.46 -15.14
C ALA A 185 6.16 -9.46 -15.24
N PHE A 186 6.81 -8.55 -14.52
CA PHE A 186 8.24 -8.54 -14.31
C PHE A 186 8.57 -8.51 -12.83
N ASP A 187 9.53 -9.32 -12.43
CA ASP A 187 10.13 -9.30 -11.11
C ASP A 187 11.56 -9.87 -11.17
N PRO A 188 12.56 -9.27 -10.56
CA PRO A 188 13.94 -9.79 -10.61
C PRO A 188 14.13 -11.09 -9.83
N PHE A 189 13.22 -11.43 -8.90
CA PHE A 189 13.35 -12.58 -8.00
C PHE A 189 12.31 -13.66 -8.24
N VAL A 190 11.18 -13.34 -8.87
CA VAL A 190 10.09 -14.28 -9.18
C VAL A 190 10.12 -14.58 -10.68
N LYS A 191 10.35 -15.85 -11.03
CA LYS A 191 10.34 -16.30 -12.44
C LYS A 191 8.95 -16.68 -12.92
N GLU A 192 8.13 -17.23 -12.03
CA GLU A 192 6.75 -17.59 -12.29
C GLU A 192 5.96 -17.63 -10.98
N ALA A 193 4.65 -17.50 -11.05
CA ALA A 193 3.77 -17.71 -9.91
C ALA A 193 2.52 -18.48 -10.34
N LYS A 194 2.11 -19.42 -9.50
CA LYS A 194 0.83 -20.13 -9.59
C LYS A 194 -0.22 -19.34 -8.83
N LEU A 195 -1.17 -18.82 -9.55
CA LEU A 195 -2.23 -17.99 -9.01
C LEU A 195 -3.48 -18.83 -8.83
N GLN A 196 -3.86 -19.08 -7.59
CA GLN A 196 -5.16 -19.66 -7.29
C GLN A 196 -6.23 -18.56 -7.47
N LEU A 197 -7.16 -18.76 -8.39
CA LEU A 197 -8.26 -17.85 -8.64
C LEU A 197 -9.44 -18.25 -7.75
N ASP A 198 -9.87 -17.33 -6.90
CA ASP A 198 -11.00 -17.54 -5.99
C ASP A 198 -12.31 -17.24 -6.73
N ILE A 199 -12.73 -18.15 -7.61
CA ILE A 199 -13.98 -18.03 -8.37
C ILE A 199 -15.07 -18.83 -7.66
N HIS A 200 -16.09 -18.13 -7.17
CA HIS A 200 -17.18 -18.77 -6.45
C HIS A 200 -17.89 -19.81 -7.34
N GLY A 201 -17.98 -21.05 -6.84
CA GLY A 201 -18.57 -22.17 -7.58
C GLY A 201 -17.59 -22.94 -8.48
N LEU A 202 -16.33 -22.54 -8.57
CA LEU A 202 -15.31 -23.25 -9.31
C LEU A 202 -14.16 -23.68 -8.38
N ALA A 203 -13.99 -25.00 -8.19
CA ALA A 203 -12.89 -25.52 -7.39
C ALA A 203 -11.58 -25.55 -8.22
N ASN A 204 -10.47 -25.17 -7.57
CA ASN A 204 -9.11 -25.32 -8.11
C ASN A 204 -8.84 -24.61 -9.46
N ALA A 205 -9.38 -23.41 -9.66
CA ALA A 205 -8.98 -22.59 -10.79
C ALA A 205 -7.58 -22.02 -10.56
N GLU A 206 -6.57 -22.60 -11.22
CA GLU A 206 -5.18 -22.17 -11.13
C GLU A 206 -4.68 -21.68 -12.49
N VAL A 207 -3.96 -20.55 -12.48
CA VAL A 207 -3.27 -20.00 -13.65
C VAL A 207 -1.82 -19.77 -13.30
N THR A 208 -0.90 -20.28 -14.13
CA THR A 208 0.53 -19.99 -14.02
C THR A 208 0.86 -18.75 -14.85
N VAL A 209 1.47 -17.75 -14.23
CA VAL A 209 1.98 -16.55 -14.90
C VAL A 209 3.49 -16.55 -14.77
N ALA A 210 4.18 -16.70 -15.91
CA ALA A 210 5.62 -16.50 -16.00
C ALA A 210 5.95 -15.02 -16.15
N THR A 211 7.09 -14.60 -15.57
CA THR A 211 7.61 -13.25 -15.75
C THR A 211 8.32 -13.11 -17.09
N VAL A 212 8.30 -11.91 -17.63
CA VAL A 212 8.93 -11.53 -18.91
C VAL A 212 10.04 -10.52 -18.69
N HIS A 213 10.73 -10.09 -19.72
CA HIS A 213 11.68 -8.97 -19.62
C HIS A 213 10.95 -7.66 -19.32
N LEU A 214 11.61 -6.76 -18.57
CA LEU A 214 11.03 -5.48 -18.20
C LEU A 214 10.63 -4.63 -19.42
N ASP A 215 11.44 -4.66 -20.47
CA ASP A 215 11.13 -3.93 -21.72
C ASP A 215 9.87 -4.47 -22.39
N ASP A 216 9.59 -5.77 -22.33
CA ASP A 216 8.32 -6.33 -22.85
C ASP A 216 7.11 -5.75 -22.10
N VAL A 217 7.23 -5.54 -20.79
CA VAL A 217 6.19 -4.91 -19.98
C VAL A 217 5.96 -3.47 -20.45
N TYR A 218 7.01 -2.69 -20.68
CA TYR A 218 6.88 -1.32 -21.17
C TYR A 218 6.25 -1.27 -22.57
N GLU A 219 6.75 -2.06 -23.50
CA GLU A 219 6.38 -1.97 -24.92
C GLU A 219 4.99 -2.53 -25.25
N GLN A 220 4.53 -3.53 -24.48
CA GLN A 220 3.33 -4.29 -24.84
C GLN A 220 2.10 -4.02 -23.97
N SER A 221 2.26 -3.26 -22.86
CA SER A 221 1.16 -3.03 -21.91
C SER A 221 0.31 -1.82 -22.29
N ASP A 222 -1.00 -1.95 -22.10
CA ASP A 222 -1.96 -0.84 -22.20
C ASP A 222 -2.07 -0.09 -20.86
N PHE A 223 -1.89 -0.81 -19.77
CA PHE A 223 -1.86 -0.31 -18.38
C PHE A 223 -0.63 -0.85 -17.68
N ILE A 224 0.07 -0.04 -16.89
CA ILE A 224 1.24 -0.48 -16.13
C ILE A 224 1.06 -0.08 -14.68
N THR A 225 1.20 -1.05 -13.77
CA THR A 225 1.17 -0.83 -12.33
C THR A 225 2.47 -1.26 -11.68
N VAL A 226 2.92 -0.50 -10.69
CA VAL A 226 4.20 -0.75 -10.00
C VAL A 226 3.95 -1.18 -8.55
N HIS A 227 4.67 -2.23 -8.11
CA HIS A 227 4.59 -2.81 -6.78
C HIS A 227 5.98 -3.14 -6.22
N VAL A 228 6.88 -2.17 -6.29
CA VAL A 228 8.27 -2.27 -5.84
C VAL A 228 8.49 -1.54 -4.51
N PRO A 229 9.51 -1.88 -3.73
CA PRO A 229 9.71 -1.30 -2.39
C PRO A 229 10.16 0.17 -2.40
N GLY A 230 10.54 0.71 -3.55
CA GLY A 230 11.01 2.09 -3.72
C GLY A 230 12.10 2.21 -4.79
N GLY A 231 12.72 3.38 -4.86
CA GLY A 231 13.71 3.72 -5.90
C GLY A 231 13.05 4.29 -7.15
N LYS A 232 13.78 5.15 -7.87
CA LYS A 232 13.29 5.74 -9.12
C LYS A 232 13.41 4.71 -10.24
N LEU A 233 12.28 4.25 -10.75
CA LEU A 233 12.19 3.17 -11.74
C LEU A 233 11.68 3.64 -13.09
N ILE A 234 10.72 4.56 -13.12
CA ILE A 234 10.09 5.05 -14.35
C ILE A 234 10.44 6.53 -14.51
N THR A 235 11.22 6.82 -15.53
CA THR A 235 11.66 8.15 -15.95
C THR A 235 11.21 8.43 -17.38
N ASP A 236 11.60 9.56 -17.97
CA ASP A 236 11.34 9.85 -19.38
C ASP A 236 11.85 8.72 -20.32
N THR A 237 12.96 8.06 -19.96
CA THR A 237 13.55 6.95 -20.74
C THR A 237 12.61 5.74 -20.83
N GLU A 238 12.03 5.32 -19.70
CA GLU A 238 11.11 4.20 -19.66
C GLU A 238 9.77 4.57 -20.28
N ILE A 239 9.27 5.78 -20.04
CA ILE A 239 8.04 6.29 -20.64
C ILE A 239 8.14 6.31 -22.16
N ALA A 240 9.31 6.66 -22.73
CA ALA A 240 9.52 6.67 -24.17
C ALA A 240 9.30 5.29 -24.82
N LYS A 241 9.63 4.18 -24.12
CA LYS A 241 9.44 2.80 -24.58
C LYS A 241 7.98 2.35 -24.55
N MET A 242 7.12 2.96 -23.73
CA MET A 242 5.74 2.52 -23.53
C MET A 242 4.87 2.77 -24.76
N LYS A 243 3.69 2.14 -24.81
CA LYS A 243 2.67 2.46 -25.80
C LYS A 243 2.20 3.91 -25.66
N ALA A 244 1.87 4.54 -26.79
CA ALA A 244 1.17 5.82 -26.76
C ALA A 244 -0.23 5.64 -26.15
N GLY A 245 -0.58 6.50 -25.19
CA GLY A 245 -1.84 6.43 -24.47
C GLY A 245 -1.86 5.42 -23.32
N VAL A 246 -0.70 4.94 -22.86
CA VAL A 246 -0.60 4.08 -21.67
C VAL A 246 -1.20 4.75 -20.43
N ILE A 247 -1.75 3.96 -19.52
CA ILE A 247 -2.17 4.43 -18.20
C ILE A 247 -1.18 3.88 -17.14
N LEU A 248 -0.61 4.78 -16.34
CA LEU A 248 0.33 4.42 -15.27
C LEU A 248 -0.36 4.44 -13.91
N ILE A 249 -0.07 3.44 -13.07
CA ILE A 249 -0.67 3.29 -11.75
C ILE A 249 0.43 3.09 -10.71
N ASN A 250 0.46 3.94 -9.68
CA ASN A 250 1.40 3.81 -8.57
C ASN A 250 0.66 3.81 -7.22
N THR A 251 0.58 2.64 -6.62
CA THR A 251 0.09 2.41 -5.25
C THR A 251 1.21 1.83 -4.35
N ALA A 252 2.47 1.97 -4.77
CA ALA A 252 3.63 1.39 -4.08
C ALA A 252 4.36 2.42 -3.21
N ARG A 253 5.16 3.30 -3.81
CA ARG A 253 5.90 4.37 -3.13
C ARG A 253 5.99 5.60 -4.03
N GLY A 254 5.95 6.78 -3.40
CA GLY A 254 6.29 8.02 -4.08
C GLY A 254 7.71 7.97 -4.64
N GLY A 255 7.93 8.59 -5.79
CA GLY A 255 9.22 8.63 -6.49
C GLY A 255 9.60 7.36 -7.28
N VAL A 256 8.80 6.27 -7.22
CA VAL A 256 8.99 5.12 -8.13
C VAL A 256 8.74 5.53 -9.58
N ILE A 257 7.72 6.34 -9.80
CA ILE A 257 7.51 7.08 -11.05
C ILE A 257 7.99 8.51 -10.79
N ASP A 258 8.96 8.98 -11.56
CA ASP A 258 9.40 10.38 -11.50
C ASP A 258 8.22 11.30 -11.84
N GLU A 259 7.82 12.17 -10.92
CA GLU A 259 6.65 13.03 -11.12
C GLU A 259 6.84 14.05 -12.23
N THR A 260 8.10 14.49 -12.50
CA THR A 260 8.41 15.38 -13.63
C THR A 260 8.25 14.66 -14.95
N ALA A 261 8.80 13.45 -15.08
CA ALA A 261 8.65 12.62 -16.27
C ALA A 261 7.18 12.22 -16.51
N LEU A 262 6.44 11.95 -15.43
CA LEU A 262 5.00 11.68 -15.51
C LEU A 262 4.24 12.87 -16.12
N LEU A 263 4.49 14.09 -15.65
CA LEU A 263 3.87 15.30 -16.17
C LEU A 263 4.24 15.54 -17.63
N ASN A 264 5.51 15.34 -18.02
CA ASN A 264 5.95 15.40 -19.41
C ASN A 264 5.19 14.40 -20.29
N GLY A 265 5.04 13.17 -19.81
CA GLY A 265 4.31 12.11 -20.50
C GLY A 265 2.82 12.43 -20.68
N LEU A 266 2.17 13.01 -19.68
CA LEU A 266 0.77 13.44 -19.75
C LEU A 266 0.60 14.61 -20.73
N ASN A 267 1.46 15.63 -20.65
CA ASN A 267 1.43 16.80 -21.51
C ASN A 267 1.65 16.44 -22.99
N SER A 268 2.56 15.51 -23.27
CA SER A 268 2.81 14.99 -24.62
C SER A 268 1.77 13.98 -25.11
N LYS A 269 0.83 13.57 -24.28
CA LYS A 269 -0.16 12.51 -24.52
C LYS A 269 0.46 11.12 -24.75
N LYS A 270 1.70 10.92 -24.39
CA LYS A 270 2.32 9.60 -24.34
C LYS A 270 1.66 8.75 -23.25
N ILE A 271 1.33 9.40 -22.12
CA ILE A 271 0.50 8.87 -21.04
C ILE A 271 -0.90 9.47 -21.17
N ALA A 272 -1.94 8.64 -21.20
CA ALA A 272 -3.32 9.10 -21.26
C ALA A 272 -3.85 9.52 -19.89
N HIS A 273 -3.56 8.73 -18.86
CA HIS A 273 -3.94 8.99 -17.46
C HIS A 273 -2.88 8.43 -16.51
N ALA A 274 -2.82 9.01 -15.31
CA ALA A 274 -2.09 8.45 -14.18
C ALA A 274 -3.03 8.20 -12.99
N CYS A 275 -2.67 7.22 -12.15
CA CYS A 275 -3.41 6.85 -10.95
C CYS A 275 -2.40 6.78 -9.80
N LEU A 276 -2.54 7.65 -8.82
CA LEU A 276 -1.56 7.79 -7.75
C LEU A 276 -2.24 7.66 -6.38
N ASP A 277 -1.75 6.75 -5.56
CA ASP A 277 -2.06 6.66 -4.13
C ASP A 277 -0.89 7.15 -3.27
N VAL A 278 0.28 7.39 -3.88
CA VAL A 278 1.54 7.76 -3.24
C VAL A 278 2.26 8.86 -4.01
N TYR A 279 3.03 9.70 -3.33
CA TYR A 279 3.63 10.93 -3.88
C TYR A 279 5.08 11.11 -3.43
N GLU A 280 5.90 11.82 -4.22
CA GLU A 280 7.32 12.07 -3.88
C GLU A 280 7.50 12.78 -2.54
N ASN A 281 6.63 13.73 -2.22
CA ASN A 281 6.78 14.60 -1.06
C ASN A 281 5.68 14.41 -0.01
N GLU A 282 5.29 13.16 0.29
CA GLU A 282 4.35 12.92 1.38
C GLU A 282 4.85 13.48 2.73
N PRO A 283 4.03 14.14 3.51
CA PRO A 283 2.59 14.39 3.34
C PRO A 283 2.24 15.70 2.60
N LYS A 284 3.13 16.26 1.81
CA LYS A 284 2.92 17.52 1.05
C LYS A 284 3.16 17.28 -0.45
N PRO A 285 2.23 16.63 -1.17
CA PRO A 285 2.33 16.42 -2.60
C PRO A 285 2.40 17.73 -3.38
N SER A 286 2.97 17.68 -4.60
CA SER A 286 3.07 18.84 -5.49
C SER A 286 1.69 19.31 -5.94
N GLU A 287 1.43 20.64 -5.89
CA GLU A 287 0.18 21.24 -6.37
C GLU A 287 -0.11 20.93 -7.85
N VAL A 288 0.94 20.84 -8.67
CA VAL A 288 0.80 20.51 -10.11
C VAL A 288 0.23 19.10 -10.28
N ILE A 289 0.68 18.13 -9.47
CA ILE A 289 0.14 16.77 -9.44
C ILE A 289 -1.31 16.78 -8.96
N LEU A 290 -1.58 17.48 -7.84
CA LEU A 290 -2.92 17.49 -7.22
C LEU A 290 -4.01 18.10 -8.11
N HIS A 291 -3.66 19.04 -8.97
CA HIS A 291 -4.63 19.73 -9.84
C HIS A 291 -4.64 19.23 -11.29
N HIS A 292 -3.86 18.19 -11.62
CA HIS A 292 -3.79 17.69 -12.99
C HIS A 292 -5.05 16.87 -13.37
N ALA A 293 -5.77 17.29 -14.39
CA ALA A 293 -7.07 16.73 -14.77
C ALA A 293 -7.05 15.24 -15.17
N GLN A 294 -5.89 14.72 -15.62
CA GLN A 294 -5.72 13.32 -16.03
C GLN A 294 -5.09 12.45 -14.94
N ILE A 295 -5.03 12.91 -13.69
CA ILE A 295 -4.52 12.13 -12.57
C ILE A 295 -5.66 11.76 -11.62
N SER A 296 -5.85 10.47 -11.39
CA SER A 296 -6.72 9.94 -10.33
C SER A 296 -5.91 9.84 -9.04
N LEU A 297 -6.40 10.46 -7.96
CA LEU A 297 -5.65 10.67 -6.74
C LEU A 297 -6.35 10.06 -5.53
N THR A 298 -5.58 9.41 -4.64
CA THR A 298 -6.02 9.02 -3.29
C THR A 298 -4.90 9.30 -2.27
N PRO A 299 -5.22 9.56 -0.99
CA PRO A 299 -4.24 10.00 0.00
C PRO A 299 -3.60 8.82 0.76
N HIS A 300 -2.90 7.93 0.04
CA HIS A 300 -2.18 6.76 0.56
C HIS A 300 -3.10 5.83 1.38
N ILE A 301 -4.19 5.37 0.74
CA ILE A 301 -5.23 4.55 1.36
C ILE A 301 -5.25 3.10 0.89
N GLY A 302 -4.24 2.63 0.16
CA GLY A 302 -4.21 1.28 -0.40
C GLY A 302 -4.47 0.16 0.61
N ALA A 303 -4.06 0.33 1.86
CA ALA A 303 -4.31 -0.62 2.95
C ALA A 303 -5.51 -0.22 3.85
N ALA A 304 -6.26 0.83 3.53
CA ALA A 304 -7.25 1.42 4.42
C ALA A 304 -8.67 0.87 4.19
N THR A 305 -8.83 -0.45 4.23
CA THR A 305 -10.14 -1.11 4.29
C THR A 305 -10.35 -1.76 5.66
N ASN A 306 -11.59 -1.92 6.10
CA ASN A 306 -11.91 -2.54 7.39
C ASN A 306 -11.29 -3.94 7.50
N GLU A 307 -11.45 -4.75 6.47
CA GLU A 307 -10.94 -6.13 6.41
C GLU A 307 -9.40 -6.18 6.42
N ALA A 308 -8.74 -5.26 5.72
CA ALA A 308 -7.28 -5.18 5.75
C ALA A 308 -6.77 -4.73 7.14
N GLN A 309 -7.46 -3.79 7.79
CA GLN A 309 -7.11 -3.32 9.13
C GLN A 309 -7.26 -4.42 10.18
N GLU A 310 -8.34 -5.21 10.11
CA GLU A 310 -8.53 -6.37 10.96
C GLU A 310 -7.40 -7.40 10.75
N ARG A 311 -7.14 -7.80 9.51
CA ARG A 311 -6.03 -8.73 9.20
C ARG A 311 -4.66 -8.21 9.63
N ILE A 312 -4.40 -6.91 9.49
CA ILE A 312 -3.18 -6.26 9.98
C ILE A 312 -3.09 -6.37 11.50
N GLY A 313 -4.18 -6.10 12.22
CA GLY A 313 -4.24 -6.18 13.67
C GLY A 313 -3.98 -7.61 14.16
N VAL A 314 -4.61 -8.60 13.55
CA VAL A 314 -4.44 -10.02 13.88
C VAL A 314 -2.98 -10.47 13.63
N GLU A 315 -2.45 -10.26 12.40
CA GLU A 315 -1.09 -10.65 12.04
C GLU A 315 -0.04 -9.98 12.95
N LEU A 316 -0.26 -8.71 13.29
CA LEU A 316 0.63 -7.96 14.18
C LEU A 316 0.59 -8.53 15.60
N ALA A 317 -0.62 -8.80 16.13
CA ALA A 317 -0.80 -9.37 17.46
C ALA A 317 -0.15 -10.75 17.58
N GLU A 318 -0.37 -11.65 16.63
CA GLU A 318 0.25 -12.98 16.59
C GLU A 318 1.78 -12.89 16.67
N LYS A 319 2.38 -12.03 15.85
CA LYS A 319 3.84 -11.85 15.80
C LYS A 319 4.39 -11.23 17.08
N ILE A 320 3.71 -10.25 17.68
CA ILE A 320 4.12 -9.64 18.96
C ILE A 320 4.03 -10.66 20.09
N ILE A 321 2.96 -11.44 20.16
CA ILE A 321 2.78 -12.50 21.15
C ILE A 321 3.92 -13.51 21.05
N ALA A 322 4.27 -13.94 19.84
CA ALA A 322 5.37 -14.86 19.61
C ALA A 322 6.74 -14.27 20.02
N ALA A 323 6.94 -12.99 19.82
CA ALA A 323 8.19 -12.30 20.13
C ALA A 323 8.41 -11.99 21.62
N LEU A 324 7.33 -11.85 22.40
CA LEU A 324 7.37 -11.42 23.81
C LEU A 324 7.08 -12.53 24.81
N LYS A 325 6.61 -13.70 24.35
CA LYS A 325 6.48 -14.90 25.16
C LYS A 325 7.84 -15.59 25.35
#